data_92e751f4ccf1b9eed76e84551fbc650f
#
_entry.id   92e751f4ccf1b9eed76e84551fbc650f
#
_cell.length_a   1.000
_cell.length_b   1.000
_cell.length_c   1.000
_cell.angle_alpha   90.00
_cell.angle_beta   90.00
_cell.angle_gamma   90.00
#
_symmetry.space_group_name_H-M   'P 1'
#
loop_
_entity.id
_entity.type
_entity.pdbx_description
1 polymer ?
#
loop_
_entity_poly.entity_id
_entity_poly.type
_entity_poly.pdbx_seq_one_letter_code
_entity_poly.pdbx_strand_id
1 'polypeptide(L)'
;MWILAKLVVVGFALFPAAVLTAFLVSHYRKRMGVRLIVRTLVLGAMSGMLVLSVTRLINWASDLAAPGFGDALTGAFVGAAIPEELVKFLLLYFIVREHKDCDSGGDLFCAAMLIGLGFAGLENVLYLLRSGDDWINLGLMRGVLAVPAHTTFGCLMGMFAARAYRGRMPGLNWALALLVPIAGHGLYDFPLMMWAELPNGRFENADEIWRQMFLLLMAVLAVSGIAIYTICRHELVQVFLHEGQDPDLHLPARWAVRPWRAVGVVFVVASTVVGAIGLWYVRSDEVRGAFLLAPSVFPHVFGWIMRLKPPPVAVVRASVAARN
;
A
#
# COMPACT_ATOMS: atom_id res chain seq x y z
N MET A 1 -4.66 -2.80 -34.47
CA MET A 1 -4.45 -1.58 -33.68
C MET A 1 -5.12 -1.61 -32.30
N TRP A 2 -6.41 -1.94 -32.17
CA TRP A 2 -7.15 -1.93 -30.90
C TRP A 2 -6.58 -2.85 -29.81
N ILE A 3 -6.18 -4.10 -30.14
CA ILE A 3 -5.56 -5.03 -29.18
C ILE A 3 -4.23 -4.50 -28.66
N LEU A 4 -3.38 -3.97 -29.55
CA LEU A 4 -2.07 -3.40 -29.18
C LEU A 4 -2.22 -2.22 -28.21
N ALA A 5 -3.18 -1.33 -28.45
CA ALA A 5 -3.47 -0.21 -27.56
C ALA A 5 -3.87 -0.72 -26.16
N LYS A 6 -4.74 -1.74 -26.04
CA LYS A 6 -5.10 -2.31 -24.74
C LYS A 6 -3.92 -2.99 -24.04
N LEU A 7 -3.04 -3.66 -24.76
CA LEU A 7 -1.82 -4.25 -24.19
C LEU A 7 -0.88 -3.17 -23.63
N VAL A 8 -0.77 -2.01 -24.29
CA VAL A 8 0.00 -0.87 -23.77
C VAL A 8 -0.61 -0.36 -22.47
N VAL A 9 -1.93 -0.18 -22.40
CA VAL A 9 -2.64 0.25 -21.18
C VAL A 9 -2.41 -0.74 -20.05
N VAL A 10 -2.55 -2.05 -20.32
CA VAL A 10 -2.32 -3.10 -19.31
C VAL A 10 -0.86 -3.09 -18.82
N GLY A 11 0.11 -2.98 -19.73
CA GLY A 11 1.53 -2.90 -19.37
C GLY A 11 1.83 -1.69 -18.49
N PHE A 12 1.26 -0.53 -18.83
CA PHE A 12 1.40 0.69 -18.05
C PHE A 12 0.75 0.58 -16.66
N ALA A 13 -0.43 -0.03 -16.57
CA ALA A 13 -1.14 -0.26 -15.31
C ALA A 13 -0.36 -1.17 -14.35
N LEU A 14 0.27 -2.23 -14.87
CA LEU A 14 1.02 -3.20 -14.08
C LEU A 14 2.44 -2.72 -13.72
N PHE A 15 2.99 -1.76 -14.46
CA PHE A 15 4.38 -1.32 -14.30
C PHE A 15 4.74 -0.92 -12.86
N PRO A 16 3.98 -0.07 -12.14
CA PRO A 16 4.30 0.31 -10.76
C PRO A 16 4.33 -0.90 -9.80
N ALA A 17 3.35 -1.79 -9.91
CA ALA A 17 3.29 -2.99 -9.09
C ALA A 17 4.46 -3.96 -9.40
N ALA A 18 4.84 -4.08 -10.67
CA ALA A 18 6.00 -4.88 -11.08
C ALA A 18 7.31 -4.32 -10.52
N VAL A 19 7.50 -3.00 -10.55
CA VAL A 19 8.68 -2.31 -9.98
C VAL A 19 8.76 -2.58 -8.47
N LEU A 20 7.66 -2.42 -7.72
CA LEU A 20 7.66 -2.67 -6.28
C LEU A 20 7.82 -4.15 -5.94
N THR A 21 7.24 -5.05 -6.73
CA THR A 21 7.48 -6.49 -6.61
C THR A 21 8.95 -6.82 -6.80
N ALA A 22 9.57 -6.31 -7.86
CA ALA A 22 10.99 -6.52 -8.12
C ALA A 22 11.87 -5.96 -6.99
N PHE A 23 11.48 -4.81 -6.40
CA PHE A 23 12.13 -4.27 -5.20
C PHE A 23 12.05 -5.25 -4.04
N LEU A 24 10.85 -5.71 -3.67
CA LEU A 24 10.67 -6.65 -2.56
C LEU A 24 11.47 -7.94 -2.78
N VAL A 25 11.32 -8.57 -3.95
CA VAL A 25 12.00 -9.82 -4.28
C VAL A 25 13.52 -9.67 -4.27
N SER A 26 14.06 -8.53 -4.73
CA SER A 26 15.51 -8.29 -4.70
C SER A 26 16.08 -8.16 -3.29
N HIS A 27 15.27 -7.66 -2.34
CA HIS A 27 15.67 -7.49 -0.95
C HIS A 27 15.48 -8.76 -0.11
N TYR A 28 14.45 -9.57 -0.42
CA TYR A 28 14.06 -10.75 0.38
C TYR A 28 14.29 -12.09 -0.36
N ARG A 29 14.92 -12.06 -1.52
CA ARG A 29 15.04 -13.17 -2.47
C ARG A 29 15.53 -14.50 -1.89
N LYS A 30 16.24 -14.50 -0.78
CA LYS A 30 16.86 -15.72 -0.27
C LYS A 30 15.91 -16.68 0.42
N ARG A 31 14.80 -16.19 0.94
CA ARG A 31 13.87 -17.01 1.73
C ARG A 31 12.57 -17.31 1.03
N MET A 32 12.01 -16.35 0.28
CA MET A 32 10.78 -16.63 -0.45
C MET A 32 11.07 -17.42 -1.73
N GLY A 33 10.63 -18.65 -1.78
CA GLY A 33 10.63 -19.43 -3.01
C GLY A 33 9.81 -18.73 -4.11
N VAL A 34 10.28 -18.80 -5.36
CA VAL A 34 9.58 -18.20 -6.53
C VAL A 34 8.11 -18.65 -6.58
N ARG A 35 7.82 -19.88 -6.18
CA ARG A 35 6.45 -20.41 -6.12
C ARG A 35 5.57 -19.63 -5.15
N LEU A 36 6.08 -19.27 -3.98
CA LEU A 36 5.35 -18.49 -2.99
C LEU A 36 5.12 -17.06 -3.49
N ILE A 37 6.14 -16.44 -4.11
CA ILE A 37 6.03 -15.09 -4.71
C ILE A 37 4.93 -15.05 -5.77
N VAL A 38 4.99 -15.98 -6.74
CA VAL A 38 3.99 -16.04 -7.83
C VAL A 38 2.60 -16.32 -7.26
N ARG A 39 2.50 -17.27 -6.34
CA ARG A 39 1.23 -17.60 -5.70
C ARG A 39 0.60 -16.42 -4.98
N THR A 40 1.37 -15.68 -4.19
CA THR A 40 0.86 -14.52 -3.44
C THR A 40 0.41 -13.38 -4.35
N LEU A 41 1.16 -13.09 -5.42
CA LEU A 41 0.76 -12.10 -6.44
C LEU A 41 -0.53 -12.51 -7.16
N VAL A 42 -0.62 -13.78 -7.57
CA VAL A 42 -1.84 -14.31 -8.25
C VAL A 42 -3.04 -14.29 -7.31
N LEU A 43 -2.88 -14.73 -6.07
CA LEU A 43 -3.95 -14.67 -5.07
C LEU A 43 -4.38 -13.22 -4.80
N GLY A 44 -3.43 -12.27 -4.71
CA GLY A 44 -3.72 -10.85 -4.60
C GLY A 44 -4.52 -10.32 -5.78
N ALA A 45 -4.14 -10.66 -7.01
CA ALA A 45 -4.90 -10.29 -8.19
C ALA A 45 -6.31 -10.93 -8.20
N MET A 46 -6.43 -12.21 -7.87
CA MET A 46 -7.72 -12.89 -7.78
C MET A 46 -8.62 -12.29 -6.69
N SER A 47 -8.05 -11.82 -5.59
CA SER A 47 -8.83 -11.14 -4.53
C SER A 47 -9.54 -9.90 -5.03
N GLY A 48 -8.92 -9.13 -5.94
CA GLY A 48 -9.55 -7.98 -6.58
C GLY A 48 -10.81 -8.34 -7.37
N MET A 49 -10.81 -9.49 -8.07
CA MET A 49 -12.01 -9.97 -8.77
C MET A 49 -13.13 -10.35 -7.80
N LEU A 50 -12.78 -11.02 -6.69
CA LEU A 50 -13.74 -11.41 -5.66
C LEU A 50 -14.34 -10.16 -4.98
N VAL A 51 -13.51 -9.20 -4.63
CA VAL A 51 -13.96 -7.93 -4.02
C VAL A 51 -14.91 -7.19 -4.95
N LEU A 52 -14.59 -7.07 -6.24
CA LEU A 52 -15.49 -6.44 -7.22
C LEU A 52 -16.87 -7.08 -7.28
N SER A 53 -16.95 -8.39 -7.06
CA SER A 53 -18.22 -9.10 -7.02
C SER A 53 -19.00 -8.78 -5.73
N VAL A 54 -18.29 -8.73 -4.60
CA VAL A 54 -18.87 -8.42 -3.29
C VAL A 54 -19.33 -6.97 -3.22
N THR A 55 -18.51 -6.02 -3.69
CA THR A 55 -18.85 -4.59 -3.67
C THR A 55 -20.00 -4.25 -4.59
N ARG A 56 -20.13 -4.93 -5.74
CA ARG A 56 -21.34 -4.78 -6.59
C ARG A 56 -22.60 -5.24 -5.87
N LEU A 57 -22.51 -6.30 -5.09
CA LEU A 57 -23.66 -6.78 -4.30
C LEU A 57 -24.00 -5.80 -3.17
N ILE A 58 -22.98 -5.24 -2.50
CA ILE A 58 -23.16 -4.23 -1.45
C ILE A 58 -23.78 -2.95 -2.03
N ASN A 59 -23.25 -2.44 -3.15
CA ASN A 59 -23.76 -1.24 -3.80
C ASN A 59 -25.21 -1.42 -4.27
N TRP A 60 -25.56 -2.60 -4.80
CA TRP A 60 -26.94 -2.91 -5.14
C TRP A 60 -27.87 -2.86 -3.92
N ALA A 61 -27.38 -3.25 -2.73
CA ALA A 61 -28.15 -3.17 -1.49
C ALA A 61 -28.17 -1.76 -0.87
N SER A 62 -27.19 -0.89 -1.21
CA SER A 62 -27.02 0.47 -0.65
C SER A 62 -27.62 1.59 -1.52
N ASP A 63 -28.16 1.30 -2.71
CA ASP A 63 -28.85 2.28 -3.57
C ASP A 63 -30.06 2.99 -2.90
N LEU A 64 -30.23 2.78 -1.59
CA LEU A 64 -31.25 3.35 -0.72
C LEU A 64 -30.77 4.55 0.13
N ALA A 65 -29.47 4.92 0.06
CA ALA A 65 -28.89 5.98 0.88
C ALA A 65 -28.86 7.32 0.12
N ALA A 66 -29.06 8.43 0.85
CA ALA A 66 -29.00 9.76 0.27
C ALA A 66 -27.53 10.22 0.09
N PRO A 67 -27.17 10.93 -1.00
CA PRO A 67 -25.81 11.41 -1.25
C PRO A 67 -25.29 12.30 -0.12
N GLY A 68 -24.02 12.11 0.25
CA GLY A 68 -23.37 12.98 1.21
C GLY A 68 -22.22 12.35 2.01
N PHE A 69 -21.92 12.93 3.17
CA PHE A 69 -20.85 12.45 4.07
C PHE A 69 -21.00 10.97 4.44
N GLY A 70 -22.23 10.53 4.70
CA GLY A 70 -22.54 9.13 5.01
C GLY A 70 -22.18 8.19 3.86
N ASP A 71 -22.39 8.62 2.62
CA ASP A 71 -22.06 7.84 1.42
C ASP A 71 -20.55 7.74 1.21
N ALA A 72 -19.84 8.86 1.34
CA ALA A 72 -18.37 8.86 1.24
C ALA A 72 -17.74 7.96 2.32
N LEU A 73 -18.24 8.02 3.57
CA LEU A 73 -17.77 7.18 4.66
C LEU A 73 -18.12 5.69 4.42
N THR A 74 -19.37 5.41 4.04
CA THR A 74 -19.82 4.05 3.74
C THR A 74 -19.09 3.49 2.53
N GLY A 75 -18.90 4.28 1.48
CA GLY A 75 -18.13 3.90 0.30
C GLY A 75 -16.70 3.53 0.65
N ALA A 76 -16.00 4.39 1.42
CA ALA A 76 -14.61 4.18 1.79
C ALA A 76 -14.41 2.94 2.69
N PHE A 77 -15.27 2.75 3.69
CA PHE A 77 -15.09 1.65 4.63
C PHE A 77 -15.83 0.38 4.23
N VAL A 78 -17.13 0.46 3.95
CA VAL A 78 -17.96 -0.71 3.63
C VAL A 78 -17.85 -1.10 2.16
N GLY A 79 -17.73 -0.11 1.28
CA GLY A 79 -17.60 -0.33 -0.16
C GLY A 79 -16.20 -0.76 -0.60
N ALA A 80 -15.14 -0.34 0.10
CA ALA A 80 -13.75 -0.60 -0.28
C ALA A 80 -12.94 -1.26 0.84
N ALA A 81 -12.55 -0.54 1.91
CA ALA A 81 -11.54 -0.97 2.85
C ALA A 81 -11.84 -2.31 3.55
N ILE A 82 -13.06 -2.50 4.05
CA ILE A 82 -13.45 -3.74 4.74
C ILE A 82 -13.39 -4.94 3.80
N PRO A 83 -14.09 -4.97 2.65
CA PRO A 83 -14.08 -6.14 1.78
C PRO A 83 -12.69 -6.42 1.22
N GLU A 84 -11.93 -5.40 0.88
CA GLU A 84 -10.60 -5.57 0.31
C GLU A 84 -9.59 -6.11 1.31
N GLU A 85 -9.47 -5.49 2.47
CA GLU A 85 -8.48 -5.92 3.46
C GLU A 85 -8.90 -7.23 4.13
N LEU A 86 -10.21 -7.50 4.27
CA LEU A 86 -10.69 -8.78 4.76
C LEU A 86 -10.31 -9.93 3.82
N VAL A 87 -10.53 -9.79 2.52
CA VAL A 87 -10.18 -10.85 1.56
C VAL A 87 -8.67 -11.06 1.52
N LYS A 88 -7.86 -9.99 1.49
CA LYS A 88 -6.39 -10.07 1.56
C LYS A 88 -5.94 -10.78 2.84
N PHE A 89 -6.54 -10.44 3.98
CA PHE A 89 -6.25 -11.07 5.26
C PHE A 89 -6.61 -12.57 5.28
N LEU A 90 -7.79 -12.94 4.77
CA LEU A 90 -8.21 -14.35 4.72
C LEU A 90 -7.27 -15.18 3.85
N LEU A 91 -6.82 -14.64 2.71
CA LEU A 91 -5.82 -15.28 1.87
C LEU A 91 -4.48 -15.47 2.60
N LEU A 92 -4.02 -14.45 3.30
CA LEU A 92 -2.79 -14.53 4.10
C LEU A 92 -2.92 -15.56 5.22
N TYR A 93 -4.01 -15.51 5.97
CA TYR A 93 -4.23 -16.32 7.17
C TYR A 93 -4.47 -17.79 6.85
N PHE A 94 -5.35 -18.12 5.88
CA PHE A 94 -5.77 -19.50 5.62
C PHE A 94 -4.99 -20.20 4.51
N ILE A 95 -4.41 -19.44 3.56
CA ILE A 95 -3.78 -20.03 2.38
C ILE A 95 -2.26 -19.87 2.41
N VAL A 96 -1.76 -18.67 2.71
CA VAL A 96 -0.33 -18.38 2.61
C VAL A 96 0.41 -18.87 3.85
N ARG A 97 -0.13 -18.64 5.03
CA ARG A 97 0.47 -19.07 6.29
C ARG A 97 0.71 -20.58 6.35
N GLU A 98 -0.20 -21.36 5.78
CA GLU A 98 -0.13 -22.83 5.77
C GLU A 98 0.73 -23.36 4.60
N HIS A 99 1.31 -22.49 3.78
CA HIS A 99 2.12 -22.92 2.65
C HIS A 99 3.51 -23.38 3.15
N LYS A 100 3.96 -24.53 2.65
CA LYS A 100 5.25 -25.15 3.04
C LYS A 100 6.49 -24.26 2.88
N ASP A 101 6.43 -23.29 1.97
CA ASP A 101 7.53 -22.34 1.71
C ASP A 101 7.36 -21.04 2.53
N CYS A 102 6.37 -20.97 3.44
CA CYS A 102 6.12 -19.84 4.35
C CYS A 102 6.49 -20.30 5.78
N ASP A 103 7.75 -20.29 6.10
CA ASP A 103 8.29 -20.87 7.32
C ASP A 103 8.76 -19.82 8.35
N SER A 104 8.60 -18.54 8.05
CA SER A 104 9.03 -17.44 8.91
C SER A 104 8.04 -16.27 8.98
N GLY A 105 8.17 -15.47 10.03
CA GLY A 105 7.43 -14.20 10.13
C GLY A 105 7.80 -13.21 9.03
N GLY A 106 9.03 -13.30 8.51
CA GLY A 106 9.47 -12.49 7.36
C GLY A 106 8.76 -12.87 6.07
N ASP A 107 8.52 -14.18 5.86
CA ASP A 107 7.77 -14.64 4.68
C ASP A 107 6.33 -14.14 4.72
N LEU A 108 5.67 -14.19 5.90
CA LEU A 108 4.32 -13.63 6.07
C LEU A 108 4.29 -12.13 5.82
N PHE A 109 5.31 -11.40 6.31
CA PHE A 109 5.44 -9.96 6.09
C PHE A 109 5.54 -9.63 4.60
N CYS A 110 6.45 -10.30 3.89
CA CYS A 110 6.62 -10.10 2.45
C CYS A 110 5.40 -10.56 1.65
N ALA A 111 4.81 -11.69 2.03
CA ALA A 111 3.63 -12.24 1.38
C ALA A 111 2.43 -11.30 1.45
N ALA A 112 2.18 -10.65 2.59
CA ALA A 112 1.13 -9.66 2.73
C ALA A 112 1.32 -8.46 1.78
N MET A 113 2.55 -7.97 1.65
CA MET A 113 2.88 -6.90 0.70
C MET A 113 2.67 -7.34 -0.75
N LEU A 114 3.06 -8.58 -1.10
CA LEU A 114 2.87 -9.14 -2.44
C LEU A 114 1.39 -9.36 -2.78
N ILE A 115 0.56 -9.76 -1.81
CA ILE A 115 -0.90 -9.82 -1.98
C ILE A 115 -1.44 -8.43 -2.29
N GLY A 116 -1.05 -7.39 -1.52
CA GLY A 116 -1.42 -6.00 -1.78
C GLY A 116 -0.99 -5.51 -3.18
N LEU A 117 0.22 -5.86 -3.63
CA LEU A 117 0.73 -5.53 -4.97
C LEU A 117 -0.02 -6.25 -6.09
N GLY A 118 -0.34 -7.53 -5.90
CA GLY A 118 -1.14 -8.28 -6.86
C GLY A 118 -2.54 -7.68 -7.02
N PHE A 119 -3.17 -7.32 -5.89
CA PHE A 119 -4.45 -6.62 -5.86
C PHE A 119 -4.38 -5.29 -6.60
N ALA A 120 -3.45 -4.41 -6.21
CA ALA A 120 -3.26 -3.09 -6.81
C ALA A 120 -2.98 -3.17 -8.32
N GLY A 121 -2.21 -4.16 -8.75
CA GLY A 121 -1.93 -4.38 -10.17
C GLY A 121 -3.20 -4.67 -10.96
N LEU A 122 -4.05 -5.61 -10.49
CA LEU A 122 -5.33 -5.89 -11.15
C LEU A 122 -6.26 -4.70 -11.12
N GLU A 123 -6.38 -4.06 -9.96
CA GLU A 123 -7.24 -2.89 -9.78
C GLU A 123 -6.85 -1.78 -10.76
N ASN A 124 -5.55 -1.45 -10.89
CA ASN A 124 -5.07 -0.48 -11.87
C ASN A 124 -5.45 -0.86 -13.30
N VAL A 125 -5.31 -2.12 -13.69
CA VAL A 125 -5.74 -2.58 -15.03
C VAL A 125 -7.22 -2.27 -15.26
N LEU A 126 -8.06 -2.58 -14.28
CA LEU A 126 -9.52 -2.37 -14.39
C LEU A 126 -9.88 -0.87 -14.47
N TYR A 127 -9.22 -0.03 -13.68
CA TYR A 127 -9.43 1.42 -13.72
C TYR A 127 -8.97 2.02 -15.05
N LEU A 128 -7.77 1.70 -15.52
CA LEU A 128 -7.23 2.27 -16.75
C LEU A 128 -8.00 1.80 -18.00
N LEU A 129 -8.46 0.56 -18.03
CA LEU A 129 -9.27 0.07 -19.15
C LEU A 129 -10.65 0.74 -19.23
N ARG A 130 -11.13 1.36 -18.12
CA ARG A 130 -12.42 2.06 -18.04
C ARG A 130 -12.31 3.57 -18.20
N SER A 131 -11.13 4.17 -18.04
CA SER A 131 -10.94 5.62 -18.02
C SER A 131 -10.96 6.28 -19.41
N GLY A 132 -11.11 5.51 -20.51
CA GLY A 132 -11.13 6.06 -21.85
C GLY A 132 -9.79 6.76 -22.20
N ASP A 133 -9.85 8.01 -22.65
CA ASP A 133 -8.67 8.76 -23.08
C ASP A 133 -7.80 9.27 -21.92
N ASP A 134 -8.31 9.28 -20.69
CA ASP A 134 -7.60 9.79 -19.51
C ASP A 134 -6.71 8.74 -18.82
N TRP A 135 -6.50 7.58 -19.44
CA TRP A 135 -5.77 6.46 -18.86
C TRP A 135 -4.34 6.78 -18.43
N ILE A 136 -3.67 7.72 -19.11
CA ILE A 136 -2.28 8.12 -18.78
C ILE A 136 -2.25 8.88 -17.46
N ASN A 137 -3.08 9.91 -17.31
CA ASN A 137 -3.12 10.73 -16.09
C ASN A 137 -3.55 9.87 -14.88
N LEU A 138 -4.63 9.10 -15.06
CA LEU A 138 -5.10 8.19 -14.03
C LEU A 138 -4.03 7.17 -13.66
N GLY A 139 -3.33 6.60 -14.64
CA GLY A 139 -2.28 5.61 -14.40
C GLY A 139 -1.07 6.17 -13.68
N LEU A 140 -0.64 7.40 -13.99
CA LEU A 140 0.41 8.11 -13.26
C LEU A 140 -0.01 8.35 -11.80
N MET A 141 -1.21 8.90 -11.58
CA MET A 141 -1.73 9.13 -10.23
C MET A 141 -1.83 7.84 -9.42
N ARG A 142 -2.47 6.81 -9.97
CA ARG A 142 -2.62 5.54 -9.29
C ARG A 142 -1.30 4.81 -9.06
N GLY A 143 -0.37 4.91 -10.02
CA GLY A 143 0.99 4.35 -9.89
C GLY A 143 1.79 4.95 -8.74
N VAL A 144 1.61 6.25 -8.47
CA VAL A 144 2.31 6.98 -7.40
C VAL A 144 1.56 6.94 -6.07
N LEU A 145 0.24 6.84 -6.06
CA LEU A 145 -0.58 6.91 -4.86
C LEU A 145 -1.17 5.56 -4.48
N ALA A 146 -2.00 4.94 -5.33
CA ALA A 146 -2.75 3.74 -4.98
C ALA A 146 -1.86 2.51 -4.80
N VAL A 147 -0.90 2.26 -5.71
CA VAL A 147 -0.02 1.09 -5.61
C VAL A 147 0.87 1.14 -4.36
N PRO A 148 1.54 2.26 -4.01
CA PRO A 148 2.23 2.38 -2.73
C PRO A 148 1.30 2.29 -1.51
N ALA A 149 0.06 2.79 -1.60
CA ALA A 149 -0.91 2.68 -0.52
C ALA A 149 -1.26 1.22 -0.22
N HIS A 150 -1.65 0.42 -1.21
CA HIS A 150 -1.91 -1.01 -1.02
C HIS A 150 -0.68 -1.78 -0.54
N THR A 151 0.52 -1.39 -0.99
CA THR A 151 1.77 -1.97 -0.48
C THR A 151 1.95 -1.66 1.01
N THR A 152 1.60 -0.45 1.42
CA THR A 152 1.66 0.01 2.82
C THR A 152 0.63 -0.72 3.68
N PHE A 153 -0.60 -0.91 3.21
CA PHE A 153 -1.62 -1.69 3.93
C PHE A 153 -1.17 -3.16 4.07
N GLY A 154 -0.60 -3.75 3.01
CA GLY A 154 0.03 -5.07 3.08
C GLY A 154 1.20 -5.12 4.07
N CYS A 155 2.02 -4.07 4.15
CA CYS A 155 3.09 -3.95 5.13
C CYS A 155 2.55 -3.95 6.57
N LEU A 156 1.50 -3.18 6.87
CA LEU A 156 0.86 -3.15 8.17
C LEU A 156 0.27 -4.51 8.54
N MET A 157 -0.46 -5.14 7.61
CA MET A 157 -1.00 -6.49 7.79
C MET A 157 0.10 -7.49 8.10
N GLY A 158 1.14 -7.52 7.29
CA GLY A 158 2.28 -8.43 7.42
C GLY A 158 3.08 -8.23 8.70
N MET A 159 3.23 -6.98 9.16
CA MET A 159 3.91 -6.65 10.40
C MET A 159 3.23 -7.31 11.61
N PHE A 160 1.92 -7.16 11.74
CA PHE A 160 1.17 -7.77 12.82
C PHE A 160 1.08 -9.28 12.66
N ALA A 161 0.90 -9.78 11.44
CA ALA A 161 0.93 -11.23 11.15
C ALA A 161 2.26 -11.86 11.55
N ALA A 162 3.40 -11.21 11.25
CA ALA A 162 4.71 -11.67 11.67
C ALA A 162 4.92 -11.68 13.18
N ARG A 163 4.34 -10.71 13.91
CA ARG A 163 4.35 -10.69 15.38
C ARG A 163 3.51 -11.83 15.96
N ALA A 164 2.31 -12.06 15.41
CA ALA A 164 1.45 -13.15 15.80
C ALA A 164 2.11 -14.53 15.56
N TYR A 165 2.74 -14.70 14.41
CA TYR A 165 3.48 -15.92 14.03
C TYR A 165 4.60 -16.23 15.02
N ARG A 166 5.29 -15.21 15.54
CA ARG A 166 6.35 -15.33 16.55
C ARG A 166 5.79 -15.53 17.98
N GLY A 167 4.51 -15.81 18.15
CA GLY A 167 3.86 -16.06 19.44
C GLY A 167 3.66 -14.82 20.34
N ARG A 168 3.90 -13.61 19.81
CA ARG A 168 3.68 -12.37 20.55
C ARG A 168 2.19 -12.02 20.54
N MET A 169 1.49 -12.25 21.67
CA MET A 169 0.05 -11.95 21.82
C MET A 169 -0.74 -12.32 20.54
N PRO A 170 -0.75 -13.58 20.11
CA PRO A 170 -1.16 -13.95 18.75
C PRO A 170 -2.59 -13.49 18.43
N GLY A 171 -3.54 -13.64 19.37
CA GLY A 171 -4.92 -13.20 19.15
C GLY A 171 -5.03 -11.70 18.85
N LEU A 172 -4.37 -10.86 19.66
CA LEU A 172 -4.35 -9.41 19.43
C LEU A 172 -3.67 -9.04 18.12
N ASN A 173 -2.51 -9.63 17.82
CA ASN A 173 -1.77 -9.28 16.62
C ASN A 173 -2.47 -9.76 15.34
N TRP A 174 -3.19 -10.88 15.34
CA TRP A 174 -4.05 -11.26 14.21
C TRP A 174 -5.23 -10.30 14.05
N ALA A 175 -5.86 -9.85 15.14
CA ALA A 175 -6.90 -8.83 15.05
C ALA A 175 -6.35 -7.50 14.49
N LEU A 176 -5.19 -7.05 14.95
CA LEU A 176 -4.53 -5.84 14.44
C LEU A 176 -4.07 -6.00 12.98
N ALA A 177 -3.67 -7.21 12.54
CA ALA A 177 -3.34 -7.49 11.15
C ALA A 177 -4.52 -7.28 10.20
N LEU A 178 -5.74 -7.38 10.68
CA LEU A 178 -6.96 -7.06 9.93
C LEU A 178 -7.40 -5.61 10.12
N LEU A 179 -7.55 -5.17 11.37
CA LEU A 179 -8.21 -3.90 11.70
C LEU A 179 -7.38 -2.67 11.34
N VAL A 180 -6.05 -2.74 11.49
CA VAL A 180 -5.19 -1.58 11.20
C VAL A 180 -5.12 -1.28 9.70
N PRO A 181 -4.96 -2.26 8.79
CA PRO A 181 -5.07 -2.01 7.36
C PRO A 181 -6.45 -1.49 6.95
N ILE A 182 -7.56 -2.03 7.49
CA ILE A 182 -8.91 -1.53 7.21
C ILE A 182 -9.03 -0.05 7.60
N ALA A 183 -8.58 0.31 8.81
CA ALA A 183 -8.62 1.70 9.26
C ALA A 183 -7.76 2.61 8.38
N GLY A 184 -6.53 2.19 8.07
CA GLY A 184 -5.62 2.95 7.21
C GLY A 184 -6.15 3.14 5.79
N HIS A 185 -6.73 2.08 5.20
CA HIS A 185 -7.30 2.10 3.87
C HIS A 185 -8.56 2.99 3.82
N GLY A 186 -9.51 2.78 4.73
CA GLY A 186 -10.71 3.60 4.79
C GLY A 186 -10.41 5.08 5.01
N LEU A 187 -9.44 5.41 5.87
CA LEU A 187 -8.98 6.79 6.06
C LEU A 187 -8.28 7.37 4.83
N TYR A 188 -7.63 6.53 4.02
CA TYR A 188 -7.02 6.95 2.77
C TYR A 188 -8.07 7.24 1.69
N ASP A 189 -9.07 6.38 1.55
CA ASP A 189 -10.11 6.50 0.52
C ASP A 189 -11.17 7.55 0.86
N PHE A 190 -11.48 7.72 2.14
CA PHE A 190 -12.55 8.60 2.56
C PHE A 190 -12.47 10.04 2.01
N PRO A 191 -11.33 10.75 2.09
CA PRO A 191 -11.20 12.08 1.48
C PRO A 191 -11.31 12.07 -0.05
N LEU A 192 -10.87 10.99 -0.70
CA LEU A 192 -11.01 10.86 -2.16
C LEU A 192 -12.47 10.70 -2.55
N MET A 193 -13.24 9.92 -1.80
CA MET A 193 -14.68 9.75 -2.01
C MET A 193 -15.46 11.02 -1.63
N MET A 194 -15.08 11.71 -0.54
CA MET A 194 -15.66 13.04 -0.23
C MET A 194 -15.47 14.02 -1.38
N TRP A 195 -14.28 14.04 -1.99
CA TRP A 195 -14.03 14.90 -3.14
C TRP A 195 -14.92 14.56 -4.34
N ALA A 196 -15.17 13.28 -4.59
CA ALA A 196 -16.00 12.81 -5.68
C ALA A 196 -17.50 13.18 -5.50
N GLU A 197 -17.96 13.27 -4.25
CA GLU A 197 -19.35 13.64 -3.92
C GLU A 197 -19.63 15.16 -4.02
N LEU A 198 -18.57 15.99 -4.16
CA LEU A 198 -18.77 17.43 -4.24
C LEU A 198 -19.29 17.85 -5.62
N PRO A 199 -20.30 18.73 -5.68
CA PRO A 199 -20.79 19.28 -6.93
C PRO A 199 -19.65 19.94 -7.71
N ASN A 200 -19.38 19.45 -8.92
CA ASN A 200 -18.29 19.91 -9.80
C ASN A 200 -16.86 19.76 -9.22
N GLY A 201 -16.66 18.92 -8.19
CA GLY A 201 -15.37 18.77 -7.53
C GLY A 201 -14.85 20.06 -6.88
N ARG A 202 -15.73 20.98 -6.48
CA ARG A 202 -15.39 22.29 -5.91
C ARG A 202 -16.01 22.50 -4.55
N PHE A 203 -15.19 22.98 -3.62
CA PHE A 203 -15.63 23.37 -2.26
C PHE A 203 -16.26 24.77 -2.19
N GLU A 204 -16.33 25.50 -3.30
CA GLU A 204 -16.86 26.88 -3.31
C GLU A 204 -18.30 27.00 -2.77
N ASN A 205 -19.07 25.92 -2.82
CA ASN A 205 -20.44 25.85 -2.32
C ASN A 205 -20.63 24.85 -1.17
N ALA A 206 -19.54 24.28 -0.64
CA ALA A 206 -19.62 23.38 0.51
C ALA A 206 -19.67 24.21 1.80
N ASP A 207 -20.45 23.75 2.78
CA ASP A 207 -20.43 24.33 4.11
C ASP A 207 -19.00 24.35 4.67
N GLU A 208 -18.67 25.41 5.39
CA GLU A 208 -17.34 25.59 6.02
C GLU A 208 -16.91 24.36 6.86
N ILE A 209 -17.88 23.66 7.46
CA ILE A 209 -17.66 22.42 8.23
C ILE A 209 -17.05 21.32 7.33
N TRP A 210 -17.55 21.13 6.10
CA TRP A 210 -17.05 20.14 5.17
C TRP A 210 -15.61 20.42 4.77
N ARG A 211 -15.31 21.70 4.50
CA ARG A 211 -13.94 22.15 4.18
C ARG A 211 -12.98 21.85 5.33
N GLN A 212 -13.36 22.22 6.56
CA GLN A 212 -12.53 21.96 7.75
C GLN A 212 -12.35 20.47 8.02
N MET A 213 -13.40 19.67 7.86
CA MET A 213 -13.30 18.20 8.00
C MET A 213 -12.36 17.60 6.95
N PHE A 214 -12.42 18.04 5.70
CA PHE A 214 -11.52 17.58 4.65
C PHE A 214 -10.06 17.95 4.98
N LEU A 215 -9.78 19.18 5.37
CA LEU A 215 -8.45 19.63 5.76
C LEU A 215 -7.90 18.85 6.96
N LEU A 216 -8.74 18.60 7.97
CA LEU A 216 -8.39 17.78 9.13
C LEU A 216 -8.04 16.35 8.70
N LEU A 217 -8.84 15.76 7.82
CA LEU A 217 -8.61 14.41 7.30
C LEU A 217 -7.29 14.33 6.52
N MET A 218 -6.99 15.33 5.70
CA MET A 218 -5.72 15.42 4.99
C MET A 218 -4.54 15.53 5.96
N ALA A 219 -4.67 16.30 7.04
CA ALA A 219 -3.64 16.39 8.08
C ALA A 219 -3.43 15.05 8.80
N VAL A 220 -4.52 14.36 9.16
CA VAL A 220 -4.46 13.01 9.76
C VAL A 220 -3.77 12.02 8.81
N LEU A 221 -4.09 12.07 7.53
CA LEU A 221 -3.46 11.23 6.51
C LEU A 221 -1.96 11.46 6.42
N ALA A 222 -1.53 12.72 6.41
CA ALA A 222 -0.12 13.09 6.40
C ALA A 222 0.63 12.59 7.65
N VAL A 223 0.05 12.80 8.83
CA VAL A 223 0.63 12.34 10.11
C VAL A 223 0.68 10.81 10.18
N SER A 224 -0.38 10.13 9.75
CA SER A 224 -0.42 8.66 9.71
C SER A 224 0.64 8.10 8.75
N GLY A 225 0.88 8.72 7.62
CA GLY A 225 1.95 8.35 6.69
C GLY A 225 3.34 8.38 7.35
N ILE A 226 3.64 9.41 8.14
CA ILE A 226 4.90 9.51 8.90
C ILE A 226 5.00 8.42 9.97
N ALA A 227 3.90 8.16 10.69
CA ALA A 227 3.85 7.10 11.71
C ALA A 227 4.06 5.72 11.07
N ILE A 228 3.37 5.42 9.98
CA ILE A 228 3.52 4.19 9.20
C ILE A 228 4.96 4.02 8.74
N TYR A 229 5.60 5.07 8.22
CA TYR A 229 7.02 5.01 7.85
C TYR A 229 7.92 4.58 8.99
N THR A 230 7.74 5.22 10.15
CA THR A 230 8.57 4.94 11.31
C THR A 230 8.41 3.50 11.77
N ILE A 231 7.16 3.01 11.79
CA ILE A 231 6.81 1.64 12.16
C ILE A 231 7.39 0.64 11.13
N CYS A 232 7.14 0.85 9.84
CA CYS A 232 7.65 -0.03 8.79
C CYS A 232 9.18 -0.08 8.78
N ARG A 233 9.84 1.05 8.96
CA ARG A 233 11.30 1.10 9.08
C ARG A 233 11.80 0.28 10.27
N HIS A 234 11.17 0.42 11.43
CA HIS A 234 11.55 -0.33 12.62
C HIS A 234 11.37 -1.84 12.41
N GLU A 235 10.22 -2.28 11.89
CA GLU A 235 9.94 -3.70 11.66
C GLU A 235 10.82 -4.31 10.57
N LEU A 236 11.09 -3.60 9.49
CA LEU A 236 12.05 -4.04 8.47
C LEU A 236 13.42 -4.33 9.09
N VAL A 237 13.90 -3.43 9.96
CA VAL A 237 15.18 -3.65 10.68
C VAL A 237 15.07 -4.88 11.60
N GLN A 238 13.94 -5.07 12.32
CA GLN A 238 13.75 -6.24 13.18
C GLN A 238 13.68 -7.54 12.39
N VAL A 239 13.01 -7.55 11.24
CA VAL A 239 12.99 -8.72 10.34
C VAL A 239 14.41 -9.05 9.90
N PHE A 240 15.20 -8.08 9.45
CA PHE A 240 16.60 -8.29 9.08
C PHE A 240 17.45 -8.80 10.24
N LEU A 241 17.26 -8.28 11.45
CA LEU A 241 18.01 -8.70 12.64
C LEU A 241 17.64 -10.12 13.09
N HIS A 242 16.36 -10.51 13.02
CA HIS A 242 15.92 -11.86 13.37
C HIS A 242 16.32 -12.90 12.34
N GLU A 243 16.27 -12.54 11.06
CA GLU A 243 16.67 -13.43 9.96
C GLU A 243 18.19 -13.56 9.85
N GLY A 244 18.93 -12.63 10.44
CA GLY A 244 20.39 -12.71 10.55
C GLY A 244 20.93 -13.90 11.39
N GLN A 245 20.03 -14.67 12.03
CA GLN A 245 20.37 -15.91 12.73
C GLN A 245 20.61 -17.08 11.76
N ASP A 246 20.23 -16.95 10.49
CA ASP A 246 20.47 -17.95 9.47
C ASP A 246 21.94 -17.89 9.02
N PRO A 247 22.73 -19.00 9.19
CA PRO A 247 24.11 -19.04 8.74
C PRO A 247 24.27 -18.85 7.23
N ASP A 248 23.21 -19.13 6.45
CA ASP A 248 23.19 -18.99 4.99
C ASP A 248 22.70 -17.61 4.52
N LEU A 249 22.48 -16.66 5.44
CA LEU A 249 22.04 -15.32 5.10
C LEU A 249 23.15 -14.56 4.34
N HIS A 250 23.02 -14.48 3.04
CA HIS A 250 23.80 -13.57 2.22
C HIS A 250 23.02 -12.30 2.00
N LEU A 251 23.43 -11.20 2.63
CA LEU A 251 22.85 -9.89 2.33
C LEU A 251 22.97 -9.60 0.83
N PRO A 252 21.94 -8.96 0.23
CA PRO A 252 21.97 -8.64 -1.18
C PRO A 252 23.23 -7.85 -1.52
N ALA A 253 23.89 -8.23 -2.59
CA ALA A 253 25.11 -7.57 -3.03
C ALA A 253 24.86 -6.06 -3.20
N ARG A 254 25.85 -5.23 -2.88
CA ARG A 254 25.71 -3.75 -2.96
C ARG A 254 25.24 -3.28 -4.34
N TRP A 255 25.59 -3.99 -5.42
CA TRP A 255 25.14 -3.67 -6.78
C TRP A 255 23.63 -3.93 -6.98
N ALA A 256 23.04 -4.89 -6.28
CA ALA A 256 21.59 -5.18 -6.36
C ALA A 256 20.74 -4.12 -5.65
N VAL A 257 21.30 -3.42 -4.65
CA VAL A 257 20.61 -2.38 -3.87
C VAL A 257 20.70 -0.99 -4.53
N ARG A 258 21.76 -0.75 -5.33
CA ARG A 258 22.02 0.55 -5.96
C ARG A 258 20.86 1.07 -6.83
N PRO A 259 20.28 0.26 -7.76
CA PRO A 259 19.19 0.75 -8.61
C PRO A 259 17.96 1.16 -7.79
N TRP A 260 17.64 0.43 -6.74
CA TRP A 260 16.50 0.74 -5.86
C TRP A 260 16.69 2.03 -5.08
N ARG A 261 17.92 2.33 -4.69
CA ARG A 261 18.23 3.62 -4.08
C ARG A 261 18.04 4.78 -5.05
N ALA A 262 18.35 4.58 -6.32
CA ALA A 262 18.09 5.58 -7.37
C ALA A 262 16.58 5.75 -7.59
N VAL A 263 15.82 4.65 -7.70
CA VAL A 263 14.35 4.70 -7.76
C VAL A 263 13.77 5.41 -6.53
N GLY A 264 14.26 5.11 -5.33
CA GLY A 264 13.86 5.81 -4.10
C GLY A 264 14.15 7.31 -4.14
N VAL A 265 15.27 7.74 -4.75
CA VAL A 265 15.55 9.18 -4.97
C VAL A 265 14.49 9.80 -5.89
N VAL A 266 14.11 9.11 -6.98
CA VAL A 266 13.06 9.60 -7.89
C VAL A 266 11.75 9.81 -7.14
N PHE A 267 11.32 8.85 -6.30
CA PHE A 267 10.10 8.98 -5.49
C PHE A 267 10.19 10.17 -4.51
N VAL A 268 11.33 10.34 -3.83
CA VAL A 268 11.54 11.46 -2.91
C VAL A 268 11.47 12.79 -3.65
N VAL A 269 12.15 12.91 -4.79
CA VAL A 269 12.18 14.15 -5.57
C VAL A 269 10.79 14.46 -6.14
N ALA A 270 10.14 13.48 -6.78
CA ALA A 270 8.81 13.67 -7.36
C ALA A 270 7.78 14.09 -6.29
N SER A 271 7.76 13.40 -5.16
CA SER A 271 6.85 13.73 -4.06
C SER A 271 7.16 15.09 -3.41
N THR A 272 8.44 15.48 -3.34
CA THR A 272 8.84 16.82 -2.86
C THR A 272 8.33 17.90 -3.81
N VAL A 273 8.44 17.69 -5.12
CA VAL A 273 7.91 18.62 -6.13
C VAL A 273 6.40 18.75 -6.00
N VAL A 274 5.68 17.62 -5.93
CA VAL A 274 4.22 17.64 -5.75
C VAL A 274 3.83 18.33 -4.44
N GLY A 275 4.54 18.04 -3.35
CA GLY A 275 4.34 18.70 -2.07
C GLY A 275 4.60 20.21 -2.12
N ALA A 276 5.66 20.65 -2.81
CA ALA A 276 5.95 22.08 -3.02
C ALA A 276 4.87 22.79 -3.83
N ILE A 277 4.35 22.14 -4.89
CA ILE A 277 3.21 22.63 -5.66
C ILE A 277 1.99 22.72 -4.75
N GLY A 278 1.72 21.72 -3.91
CA GLY A 278 0.65 21.74 -2.92
C GLY A 278 0.78 22.93 -1.96
N LEU A 279 1.97 23.18 -1.41
CA LEU A 279 2.24 24.33 -0.54
C LEU A 279 2.03 25.68 -1.25
N TRP A 280 2.35 25.75 -2.53
CA TRP A 280 2.11 26.96 -3.31
C TRP A 280 0.59 27.19 -3.49
N TYR A 281 -0.18 26.13 -3.76
CA TYR A 281 -1.63 26.23 -3.90
C TYR A 281 -2.36 26.54 -2.58
N VAL A 282 -1.83 26.14 -1.41
CA VAL A 282 -2.45 26.47 -0.12
C VAL A 282 -2.73 27.98 0.05
N ARG A 283 -1.96 28.84 -0.62
CA ARG A 283 -2.17 30.30 -0.58
C ARG A 283 -3.36 30.78 -1.38
N SER A 284 -3.73 30.08 -2.45
CA SER A 284 -4.81 30.46 -3.38
C SER A 284 -6.02 29.54 -3.29
N ASP A 285 -5.81 28.30 -2.91
CA ASP A 285 -6.82 27.25 -2.78
C ASP A 285 -6.34 26.22 -1.74
N GLU A 286 -6.72 26.42 -0.48
CA GLU A 286 -6.29 25.57 0.64
C GLU A 286 -6.61 24.08 0.44
N VAL A 287 -7.76 23.82 -0.16
CA VAL A 287 -8.24 22.46 -0.37
C VAL A 287 -7.42 21.75 -1.42
N ARG A 288 -7.17 22.40 -2.56
CA ARG A 288 -6.31 21.84 -3.60
C ARG A 288 -4.88 21.66 -3.10
N GLY A 289 -4.39 22.61 -2.31
CA GLY A 289 -3.09 22.52 -1.67
C GLY A 289 -3.01 21.31 -0.74
N ALA A 290 -3.99 21.12 0.13
CA ALA A 290 -4.06 19.99 1.04
C ALA A 290 -4.18 18.65 0.30
N PHE A 291 -4.99 18.60 -0.78
CA PHE A 291 -5.16 17.41 -1.60
C PHE A 291 -3.86 16.96 -2.30
N LEU A 292 -2.97 17.88 -2.64
CA LEU A 292 -1.67 17.55 -3.19
C LEU A 292 -0.63 17.20 -2.11
N LEU A 293 -0.66 17.92 -1.00
CA LEU A 293 0.30 17.73 0.10
C LEU A 293 0.16 16.39 0.80
N ALA A 294 -1.02 16.05 1.25
CA ALA A 294 -1.22 14.89 2.11
C ALA A 294 -0.87 13.56 1.40
N PRO A 295 -1.36 13.28 0.18
CA PRO A 295 -0.98 12.07 -0.52
C PRO A 295 0.50 12.03 -0.92
N SER A 296 1.17 13.18 -1.11
CA SER A 296 2.60 13.22 -1.47
C SER A 296 3.51 12.65 -0.38
N VAL A 297 3.03 12.56 0.87
CA VAL A 297 3.77 11.96 1.99
C VAL A 297 4.04 10.47 1.76
N PHE A 298 3.08 9.73 1.19
CA PHE A 298 3.23 8.29 0.98
C PHE A 298 4.37 7.93 0.02
N PRO A 299 4.44 8.46 -1.22
CA PRO A 299 5.55 8.16 -2.11
C PRO A 299 6.89 8.69 -1.57
N HIS A 300 6.88 9.80 -0.81
CA HIS A 300 8.07 10.32 -0.15
C HIS A 300 8.63 9.31 0.87
N VAL A 301 7.76 8.85 1.76
CA VAL A 301 8.06 7.81 2.75
C VAL A 301 8.57 6.54 2.07
N PHE A 302 7.88 6.10 1.03
CA PHE A 302 8.24 4.90 0.29
C PHE A 302 9.62 5.04 -0.37
N GLY A 303 9.90 6.20 -0.96
CA GLY A 303 11.22 6.51 -1.51
C GLY A 303 12.35 6.42 -0.46
N TRP A 304 12.11 6.85 0.77
CA TRP A 304 13.04 6.69 1.88
C TRP A 304 13.22 5.23 2.29
N ILE A 305 12.14 4.43 2.33
CA ILE A 305 12.22 2.98 2.59
C ILE A 305 13.12 2.29 1.53
N MET A 306 12.94 2.61 0.26
CA MET A 306 13.77 2.06 -0.82
C MET A 306 15.26 2.43 -0.71
N ARG A 307 15.58 3.49 0.02
CA ARG A 307 16.97 3.93 0.26
C ARG A 307 17.61 3.34 1.50
N LEU A 308 16.86 2.61 2.34
CA LEU A 308 17.41 1.97 3.52
C LEU A 308 18.54 1.00 3.12
N LYS A 309 19.62 1.08 3.85
CA LYS A 309 20.73 0.13 3.71
C LYS A 309 20.42 -1.07 4.60
N PRO A 310 20.57 -2.29 4.10
CA PRO A 310 20.57 -3.44 4.99
C PRO A 310 21.68 -3.27 6.03
N PRO A 311 21.46 -3.69 7.29
CA PRO A 311 22.47 -3.60 8.32
C PRO A 311 23.71 -4.44 7.92
N PRO A 312 24.93 -4.03 8.29
CA PRO A 312 26.14 -4.82 8.06
C PRO A 312 26.03 -6.21 8.71
N VAL A 313 26.52 -7.25 8.05
CA VAL A 313 26.51 -8.65 8.57
C VAL A 313 27.13 -8.74 9.97
N ALA A 314 28.20 -7.98 10.22
CA ALA A 314 28.84 -7.94 11.53
C ALA A 314 27.90 -7.43 12.65
N VAL A 315 27.06 -6.43 12.38
CA VAL A 315 26.10 -5.90 13.35
C VAL A 315 25.01 -6.92 13.62
N VAL A 316 24.54 -7.62 12.58
CA VAL A 316 23.55 -8.69 12.70
C VAL A 316 24.09 -9.84 13.57
N ARG A 317 25.29 -10.31 13.29
CA ARG A 317 25.96 -11.38 14.09
C ARG A 317 26.20 -10.97 15.53
N ALA A 318 26.64 -9.73 15.78
CA ALA A 318 26.87 -9.22 17.13
C ALA A 318 25.56 -9.11 17.94
N SER A 319 24.45 -8.69 17.32
CA SER A 319 23.15 -8.61 17.98
C SER A 319 22.56 -10.00 18.32
N VAL A 320 22.89 -11.01 17.53
CA VAL A 320 22.52 -12.41 17.77
C VAL A 320 23.33 -12.97 18.94
N ALA A 321 24.64 -12.78 18.94
CA ALA A 321 25.53 -13.24 20.01
C ALA A 321 25.22 -12.61 21.39
N ALA A 322 24.67 -11.40 21.40
CA ALA A 322 24.27 -10.70 22.63
C ALA A 322 22.90 -11.15 23.20
N ARG A 323 22.15 -11.98 22.48
CA ARG A 323 20.81 -12.49 22.90
C ARG A 323 20.81 -13.95 23.30
N ASN A 324 21.88 -14.67 23.01
CA ASN A 324 22.20 -16.02 23.47
C ASN A 324 23.12 -15.97 24.71
#